data_1b0fc9744d825c10286495d80009060a
#
_entry.id   1b0fc9744d825c10286495d80009060a
#
_cell.length_a   1.000
_cell.length_b   1.000
_cell.length_c   1.000
_cell.angle_alpha   90.00
_cell.angle_beta   90.00
_cell.angle_gamma   90.00
#
_symmetry.space_group_name_H-M   'P 1'
#
loop_
_entity.id
_entity.type
_entity.pdbx_description
1 polymer ?
#
loop_
_entity_poly.entity_id
_entity_poly.type
_entity_poly.pdbx_seq_one_letter_code
_entity_poly.pdbx_strand_id
1 'polypeptide(L)'
;MIELQPVDELVVDVAIDNLTDSYSSKPAHVSPEFNNVIQAGAQALSDATLCCAQLSLSLVMTASTGQHRHKLLFDAGPEGALFLRNCHNLGVDLTDVGAIAISHGHWNHMGALLDALDGITQGRREVPCHVNPGMFLERGAQLTNGQIAPFEPVPSPDALAARGAQVVNREDARLLLDGHFYLSGEIARVSSFEKGRPDHLCRASANDPWALDPLIMDERYVAVNVRNKGLIVFSACSHAGVVNVMTHACEMFSDVPLYGVFGGLHLSGAAMEQLIPDTIEHLKPFGLQQIMPAHCTGWRALYALLSTFGESVVTPSAVGSRFTFH
;
A
#
# COMPACT_ATOMS: atom_id res chain seq x y z
N MET A 1 -19.38 -17.02 -2.12
CA MET A 1 -17.94 -16.86 -1.79
C MET A 1 -17.31 -15.99 -2.87
N ILE A 2 -16.40 -15.10 -2.50
CA ILE A 2 -15.59 -14.32 -3.46
C ILE A 2 -14.50 -15.25 -3.97
N GLU A 3 -14.42 -15.46 -5.29
CA GLU A 3 -13.44 -16.34 -5.92
C GLU A 3 -12.32 -15.51 -6.54
N LEU A 4 -11.20 -15.37 -5.82
CA LEU A 4 -10.01 -14.67 -6.27
C LEU A 4 -9.23 -15.54 -7.26
N GLN A 5 -9.11 -15.08 -8.51
CA GLN A 5 -8.45 -15.84 -9.57
C GLN A 5 -6.93 -15.87 -9.35
N PRO A 6 -6.29 -17.06 -9.36
CA PRO A 6 -4.85 -17.15 -9.17
C PRO A 6 -4.08 -16.62 -10.38
N VAL A 7 -2.96 -15.93 -10.12
CA VAL A 7 -2.06 -15.41 -11.14
C VAL A 7 -0.82 -16.30 -11.29
N ASP A 8 -0.26 -16.36 -12.50
CA ASP A 8 0.98 -17.11 -12.77
C ASP A 8 2.21 -16.32 -12.31
N GLU A 9 2.12 -15.00 -12.42
CA GLU A 9 3.18 -14.07 -12.00
C GLU A 9 2.56 -12.81 -11.40
N LEU A 10 3.16 -12.31 -10.33
CA LEU A 10 2.89 -10.98 -9.78
C LEU A 10 4.20 -10.18 -9.70
N VAL A 11 4.22 -9.05 -10.41
CA VAL A 11 5.31 -8.06 -10.33
C VAL A 11 4.82 -6.86 -9.55
N VAL A 12 5.62 -6.41 -8.58
CA VAL A 12 5.32 -5.26 -7.72
C VAL A 12 6.47 -4.26 -7.84
N ASP A 13 6.22 -3.14 -8.51
CA ASP A 13 7.13 -2.00 -8.58
C ASP A 13 6.85 -1.05 -7.41
N VAL A 14 7.86 -0.76 -6.60
CA VAL A 14 7.76 0.19 -5.49
C VAL A 14 8.01 1.60 -6.02
N ALA A 15 6.93 2.28 -6.38
CA ALA A 15 6.99 3.64 -6.94
C ALA A 15 7.28 4.69 -5.86
N ILE A 16 6.76 4.53 -4.63
CA ILE A 16 7.04 5.38 -3.47
C ILE A 16 7.25 4.50 -2.24
N ASP A 17 8.28 4.80 -1.45
CA ASP A 17 8.52 4.28 -0.10
C ASP A 17 9.37 5.30 0.68
N ASN A 18 9.44 5.13 2.00
CA ASN A 18 10.20 6.01 2.89
C ASN A 18 11.72 5.90 2.74
N LEU A 19 12.21 4.80 2.18
CA LEU A 19 13.64 4.44 2.17
C LEU A 19 14.15 4.27 0.75
N THR A 20 15.44 4.59 0.54
CA THR A 20 16.26 4.13 -0.57
C THR A 20 17.22 3.06 -0.07
N ASP A 21 17.38 1.98 -0.81
CA ASP A 21 18.35 0.92 -0.50
C ASP A 21 18.83 0.24 -1.79
N SER A 22 19.73 0.93 -2.49
CA SER A 22 20.25 0.47 -3.79
C SER A 22 21.52 -0.39 -3.67
N TYR A 23 22.10 -0.48 -2.46
CA TYR A 23 23.39 -1.17 -2.25
C TYR A 23 23.29 -2.51 -1.52
N SER A 24 22.28 -2.73 -0.71
CA SER A 24 22.12 -4.00 0.00
C SER A 24 21.88 -5.15 -0.97
N SER A 25 22.46 -6.31 -0.67
CA SER A 25 22.14 -7.55 -1.39
C SER A 25 20.65 -7.88 -1.23
N LYS A 26 20.03 -8.35 -2.30
CA LYS A 26 18.61 -8.68 -2.33
C LYS A 26 18.41 -10.17 -2.60
N PRO A 27 17.33 -10.79 -2.06
CA PRO A 27 16.98 -12.16 -2.43
C PRO A 27 16.57 -12.24 -3.91
N ALA A 28 16.61 -13.43 -4.49
CA ALA A 28 16.45 -13.66 -5.93
C ALA A 28 15.13 -13.13 -6.53
N HIS A 29 14.08 -12.99 -5.70
CA HIS A 29 12.78 -12.47 -6.12
C HIS A 29 12.69 -10.93 -6.07
N VAL A 30 13.79 -10.24 -5.72
CA VAL A 30 13.83 -8.77 -5.65
C VAL A 30 14.93 -8.22 -6.54
N SER A 31 14.57 -7.41 -7.52
CA SER A 31 15.49 -6.61 -8.33
C SER A 31 15.69 -5.24 -7.68
N PRO A 32 16.96 -4.83 -7.39
CA PRO A 32 17.25 -3.53 -6.80
C PRO A 32 17.07 -2.39 -7.82
N GLU A 33 16.90 -1.17 -7.31
CA GLU A 33 16.69 0.04 -8.10
C GLU A 33 17.69 0.20 -9.26
N PHE A 34 18.98 0.05 -9.00
CA PHE A 34 20.02 0.23 -10.04
C PHE A 34 19.79 -0.67 -11.25
N ASN A 35 19.41 -1.92 -11.03
CA ASN A 35 19.10 -2.84 -12.12
C ASN A 35 17.84 -2.38 -12.88
N ASN A 36 16.83 -1.95 -12.16
CA ASN A 36 15.53 -1.58 -12.73
C ASN A 36 15.66 -0.33 -13.62
N VAL A 37 16.35 0.72 -13.15
CA VAL A 37 16.51 1.95 -13.92
C VAL A 37 17.40 1.74 -15.17
N ILE A 38 18.42 0.90 -15.09
CA ILE A 38 19.24 0.53 -16.25
C ILE A 38 18.43 -0.28 -17.27
N GLN A 39 17.62 -1.24 -16.81
CA GLN A 39 16.72 -1.99 -17.69
C GLN A 39 15.65 -1.09 -18.33
N ALA A 40 15.22 -0.04 -17.65
CA ALA A 40 14.32 0.98 -18.18
C ALA A 40 14.97 1.91 -19.20
N GLY A 41 16.30 1.82 -19.40
CA GLY A 41 17.04 2.56 -20.44
C GLY A 41 17.91 3.69 -19.93
N ALA A 42 18.11 3.84 -18.62
CA ALA A 42 19.06 4.82 -18.08
C ALA A 42 20.48 4.54 -18.58
N GLN A 43 21.12 5.55 -19.16
CA GLN A 43 22.49 5.42 -19.70
C GLN A 43 23.58 5.60 -18.63
N ALA A 44 23.23 6.16 -17.49
CA ALA A 44 24.11 6.35 -16.34
C ALA A 44 23.28 6.45 -15.06
N LEU A 45 23.86 6.04 -13.94
CA LEU A 45 23.27 6.28 -12.62
C LEU A 45 23.59 7.72 -12.20
N SER A 46 22.57 8.48 -11.89
CA SER A 46 22.67 9.90 -11.48
C SER A 46 21.43 10.29 -10.68
N ASP A 47 21.47 11.46 -10.05
CA ASP A 47 20.30 12.02 -9.35
C ASP A 47 19.05 12.09 -10.25
N ALA A 48 19.23 12.33 -11.55
CA ALA A 48 18.10 12.41 -12.49
C ALA A 48 17.49 11.06 -12.81
N THR A 49 18.25 9.96 -12.73
CA THR A 49 17.81 8.61 -13.11
C THR A 49 17.41 7.73 -11.94
N LEU A 50 17.71 8.14 -10.71
CA LEU A 50 17.32 7.40 -9.52
C LEU A 50 15.95 7.88 -8.97
N CYS A 51 15.31 7.01 -8.22
CA CYS A 51 14.05 7.29 -7.54
C CYS A 51 14.28 8.11 -6.26
N CYS A 52 13.29 8.88 -5.87
CA CYS A 52 13.28 9.63 -4.63
C CYS A 52 12.36 8.97 -3.61
N ALA A 53 12.85 8.75 -2.39
CA ALA A 53 12.04 8.29 -1.27
C ALA A 53 11.15 9.42 -0.75
N GLN A 54 9.95 9.05 -0.27
CA GLN A 54 9.00 9.97 0.33
C GLN A 54 8.13 9.26 1.36
N LEU A 55 7.60 10.01 2.35
CA LEU A 55 6.78 9.45 3.45
C LEU A 55 5.46 8.90 2.93
N SER A 56 5.46 7.70 2.41
CA SER A 56 4.29 6.98 1.90
C SER A 56 4.63 5.57 1.45
N LEU A 57 3.62 4.91 0.87
CA LEU A 57 3.76 3.73 0.02
C LEU A 57 2.92 3.94 -1.25
N SER A 58 3.49 3.64 -2.41
CA SER A 58 2.76 3.51 -3.67
C SER A 58 3.33 2.33 -4.44
N LEU A 59 2.47 1.41 -4.83
CA LEU A 59 2.82 0.19 -5.53
C LEU A 59 2.13 0.12 -6.88
N VAL A 60 2.90 -0.15 -7.93
CA VAL A 60 2.33 -0.52 -9.24
C VAL A 60 2.45 -2.02 -9.38
N MET A 61 1.31 -2.70 -9.35
CA MET A 61 1.23 -4.17 -9.34
C MET A 61 0.76 -4.70 -10.69
N THR A 62 1.52 -5.61 -11.28
CA THR A 62 1.16 -6.27 -12.54
C THR A 62 0.94 -7.76 -12.28
N ALA A 63 -0.30 -8.22 -12.43
CA ALA A 63 -0.70 -9.61 -12.37
C ALA A 63 -0.77 -10.20 -13.77
N SER A 64 -0.14 -11.35 -14.01
CA SER A 64 -0.11 -12.02 -15.29
C SER A 64 -0.72 -13.42 -15.21
N THR A 65 -1.56 -13.79 -16.18
CA THR A 65 -2.12 -15.13 -16.37
C THR A 65 -2.08 -15.49 -17.84
N GLY A 66 -1.20 -16.41 -18.21
CA GLY A 66 -0.90 -16.71 -19.62
C GLY A 66 -0.42 -15.46 -20.37
N GLN A 67 -1.19 -15.01 -21.37
CA GLN A 67 -0.87 -13.80 -22.15
C GLN A 67 -1.58 -12.53 -21.64
N HIS A 68 -2.45 -12.66 -20.65
CA HIS A 68 -3.20 -11.54 -20.09
C HIS A 68 -2.43 -10.87 -18.96
N ARG A 69 -2.46 -9.55 -18.97
CA ARG A 69 -1.83 -8.71 -17.92
C ARG A 69 -2.83 -7.71 -17.40
N HIS A 70 -2.85 -7.56 -16.09
CA HIS A 70 -3.69 -6.61 -15.38
C HIS A 70 -2.81 -5.77 -14.46
N LYS A 71 -2.86 -4.45 -14.61
CA LYS A 71 -2.06 -3.53 -13.81
C LYS A 71 -2.95 -2.70 -12.89
N LEU A 72 -2.62 -2.73 -11.59
CA LEU A 72 -3.28 -1.97 -10.53
C LEU A 72 -2.29 -0.96 -9.93
N LEU A 73 -2.72 0.29 -9.77
CA LEU A 73 -2.06 1.24 -8.89
C LEU A 73 -2.68 1.13 -7.49
N PHE A 74 -1.88 0.82 -6.48
CA PHE A 74 -2.27 0.81 -5.07
C PHE A 74 -1.61 1.98 -4.35
N ASP A 75 -2.41 2.98 -3.98
CA ASP A 75 -2.03 4.31 -3.51
C ASP A 75 -1.13 5.09 -4.49
N ALA A 76 -1.15 6.41 -4.41
CA ALA A 76 -0.41 7.27 -5.33
C ALA A 76 0.80 7.98 -4.67
N GLY A 77 0.83 8.03 -3.34
CA GLY A 77 1.85 8.81 -2.64
C GLY A 77 1.43 10.28 -2.41
N PRO A 78 2.32 11.09 -1.81
CA PRO A 78 1.98 12.45 -1.39
C PRO A 78 2.18 13.50 -2.49
N GLU A 79 3.10 13.31 -3.44
CA GLU A 79 3.50 14.33 -4.41
C GLU A 79 3.61 13.78 -5.83
N GLY A 80 2.84 14.38 -6.75
CA GLY A 80 2.72 13.92 -8.13
C GLY A 80 4.02 13.98 -8.93
N ALA A 81 4.82 15.03 -8.77
CA ALA A 81 6.07 15.17 -9.52
C ALA A 81 7.05 14.03 -9.20
N LEU A 82 7.15 13.61 -7.92
CA LEU A 82 8.02 12.50 -7.52
C LEU A 82 7.44 11.15 -7.94
N PHE A 83 6.13 10.95 -7.80
CA PHE A 83 5.48 9.73 -8.27
C PHE A 83 5.73 9.51 -9.78
N LEU A 84 5.45 10.52 -10.60
CA LEU A 84 5.65 10.45 -12.06
C LEU A 84 7.12 10.23 -12.43
N ARG A 85 8.04 10.95 -11.75
CA ARG A 85 9.49 10.75 -11.94
C ARG A 85 9.92 9.32 -11.63
N ASN A 86 9.50 8.78 -10.48
CA ASN A 86 9.89 7.43 -10.09
C ASN A 86 9.33 6.39 -11.06
N CYS A 87 8.06 6.51 -11.45
CA CYS A 87 7.47 5.63 -12.48
C CYS A 87 8.23 5.70 -13.80
N HIS A 88 8.57 6.92 -14.26
CA HIS A 88 9.35 7.12 -15.48
C HIS A 88 10.73 6.44 -15.39
N ASN A 89 11.47 6.67 -14.30
CA ASN A 89 12.80 6.13 -14.10
C ASN A 89 12.82 4.60 -14.00
N LEU A 90 11.74 3.99 -13.47
CA LEU A 90 11.57 2.54 -13.39
C LEU A 90 11.04 1.92 -14.69
N GLY A 91 10.71 2.71 -15.71
CA GLY A 91 10.10 2.23 -16.95
C GLY A 91 8.68 1.70 -16.74
N VAL A 92 7.97 2.17 -15.70
CA VAL A 92 6.59 1.80 -15.45
C VAL A 92 5.69 2.59 -16.39
N ASP A 93 5.05 1.87 -17.33
CA ASP A 93 4.03 2.45 -18.18
C ASP A 93 2.72 2.60 -17.38
N LEU A 94 2.32 3.84 -17.11
CA LEU A 94 1.08 4.15 -16.42
C LEU A 94 -0.14 4.05 -17.34
N THR A 95 0.03 4.09 -18.66
CA THR A 95 -1.10 4.10 -19.60
C THR A 95 -1.83 2.76 -19.68
N ASP A 96 -1.24 1.67 -19.19
CA ASP A 96 -1.86 0.35 -19.12
C ASP A 96 -2.42 0.02 -17.70
N VAL A 97 -2.38 0.96 -16.76
CA VAL A 97 -3.06 0.80 -15.46
C VAL A 97 -4.56 0.65 -15.67
N GLY A 98 -5.11 -0.49 -15.32
CA GLY A 98 -6.52 -0.84 -15.51
C GLY A 98 -7.45 -0.39 -14.39
N ALA A 99 -6.91 -0.17 -13.19
CA ALA A 99 -7.64 0.34 -12.04
C ALA A 99 -6.71 0.99 -11.02
N ILE A 100 -7.28 1.85 -10.17
CA ILE A 100 -6.62 2.45 -9.01
C ILE A 100 -7.39 1.98 -7.78
N ALA A 101 -6.68 1.56 -6.73
CA ALA A 101 -7.24 1.27 -5.42
C ALA A 101 -6.53 2.12 -4.36
N ILE A 102 -7.31 2.79 -3.51
CA ILE A 102 -6.80 3.59 -2.40
C ILE A 102 -7.03 2.83 -1.11
N SER A 103 -5.98 2.78 -0.28
CA SER A 103 -6.02 2.07 0.99
C SER A 103 -6.84 2.81 2.04
N HIS A 104 -6.62 4.11 2.22
CA HIS A 104 -7.30 4.98 3.19
C HIS A 104 -7.09 6.46 2.86
N GLY A 105 -7.88 7.34 3.49
CA GLY A 105 -7.94 8.76 3.15
C GLY A 105 -6.88 9.65 3.82
N HIS A 106 -5.61 9.25 3.89
CA HIS A 106 -4.53 10.13 4.31
C HIS A 106 -3.86 10.83 3.11
N TRP A 107 -3.47 12.09 3.33
CA TRP A 107 -2.85 12.94 2.31
C TRP A 107 -1.61 12.29 1.66
N ASN A 108 -0.81 11.58 2.46
CA ASN A 108 0.40 10.94 1.94
C ASN A 108 0.13 9.71 1.07
N HIS A 109 -1.10 9.22 0.99
CA HIS A 109 -1.52 8.14 0.09
C HIS A 109 -2.31 8.63 -1.12
N MET A 110 -2.95 9.81 -1.02
CA MET A 110 -3.83 10.36 -2.04
C MET A 110 -3.31 11.67 -2.69
N GLY A 111 -2.28 12.30 -2.13
CA GLY A 111 -1.82 13.62 -2.59
C GLY A 111 -1.41 13.66 -4.06
N ALA A 112 -0.73 12.62 -4.54
CA ALA A 112 -0.32 12.50 -5.94
C ALA A 112 -1.41 11.98 -6.88
N LEU A 113 -2.63 11.72 -6.40
CA LEU A 113 -3.64 10.98 -7.17
C LEU A 113 -4.10 11.72 -8.44
N LEU A 114 -4.18 13.06 -8.41
CA LEU A 114 -4.55 13.84 -9.59
C LEU A 114 -3.49 13.73 -10.69
N ASP A 115 -2.21 13.82 -10.34
CA ASP A 115 -1.10 13.68 -11.30
C ASP A 115 -0.98 12.24 -11.80
N ALA A 116 -1.21 11.26 -10.93
CA ALA A 116 -1.28 9.85 -11.32
C ALA A 116 -2.39 9.61 -12.35
N LEU A 117 -3.58 10.19 -12.13
CA LEU A 117 -4.69 10.14 -13.09
C LEU A 117 -4.32 10.77 -14.42
N ASP A 118 -3.66 11.92 -14.43
CA ASP A 118 -3.20 12.56 -15.67
C ASP A 118 -2.22 11.65 -16.43
N GLY A 119 -1.28 11.01 -15.74
CA GLY A 119 -0.34 10.04 -16.32
C GLY A 119 -1.02 8.80 -16.87
N ILE A 120 -2.05 8.30 -16.18
CA ILE A 120 -2.80 7.09 -16.55
C ILE A 120 -3.77 7.35 -17.70
N THR A 121 -4.58 8.40 -17.59
CA THR A 121 -5.68 8.66 -18.53
C THR A 121 -5.21 9.40 -19.76
N GLN A 122 -4.21 10.27 -19.64
CA GLN A 122 -3.72 11.17 -20.68
C GLN A 122 -4.85 11.98 -21.34
N GLY A 123 -5.96 12.22 -20.61
CA GLY A 123 -7.16 12.90 -21.12
C GLY A 123 -7.90 12.14 -22.23
N ARG A 124 -7.61 10.84 -22.44
CA ARG A 124 -8.14 10.02 -23.57
C ARG A 124 -9.05 8.88 -23.14
N ARG A 125 -9.01 8.49 -21.88
CA ARG A 125 -9.81 7.39 -21.32
C ARG A 125 -10.15 7.66 -19.87
N GLU A 126 -11.14 6.95 -19.36
CA GLU A 126 -11.42 6.86 -17.94
C GLU A 126 -10.77 5.62 -17.31
N VAL A 127 -10.51 5.67 -16.01
CA VAL A 127 -9.99 4.54 -15.24
C VAL A 127 -10.80 4.40 -13.94
N PRO A 128 -11.22 3.17 -13.56
CA PRO A 128 -11.84 2.93 -12.26
C PRO A 128 -10.90 3.33 -11.12
N CYS A 129 -11.38 4.21 -10.24
CA CYS A 129 -10.69 4.63 -9.04
C CYS A 129 -11.52 4.24 -7.81
N HIS A 130 -11.07 3.20 -7.10
CA HIS A 130 -11.77 2.62 -5.98
C HIS A 130 -11.39 3.33 -4.69
N VAL A 131 -12.38 3.99 -4.12
CA VAL A 131 -12.32 4.73 -2.86
C VAL A 131 -13.52 4.38 -1.99
N ASN A 132 -13.60 4.89 -0.76
CA ASN A 132 -14.81 4.79 0.03
C ASN A 132 -15.16 6.13 0.71
N PRO A 133 -16.42 6.32 1.18
CA PRO A 133 -16.89 7.60 1.72
C PRO A 133 -16.05 8.14 2.88
N GLY A 134 -15.55 7.28 3.76
CA GLY A 134 -14.74 7.66 4.92
C GLY A 134 -13.39 8.29 4.56
N MET A 135 -12.91 8.10 3.32
CA MET A 135 -11.62 8.65 2.87
C MET A 135 -11.63 10.18 2.71
N PHE A 136 -12.80 10.81 2.58
CA PHE A 136 -12.94 12.24 2.28
C PHE A 136 -13.20 13.13 3.50
N LEU A 137 -13.06 12.58 4.70
CA LEU A 137 -13.08 13.36 5.93
C LEU A 137 -11.81 14.21 6.05
N GLU A 138 -11.94 15.44 6.58
CA GLU A 138 -10.77 16.21 7.02
C GLU A 138 -10.15 15.52 8.24
N ARG A 139 -8.83 15.39 8.24
CA ARG A 139 -8.07 14.64 9.25
C ARG A 139 -7.00 15.48 9.90
N GLY A 140 -6.56 15.05 11.07
CA GLY A 140 -5.49 15.68 11.83
C GLY A 140 -5.00 14.79 12.95
N ALA A 141 -3.95 15.24 13.62
CA ALA A 141 -3.41 14.58 14.80
C ALA A 141 -3.36 15.52 15.98
N GLN A 142 -3.69 15.01 17.17
CA GLN A 142 -3.49 15.73 18.41
C GLN A 142 -2.04 15.63 18.86
N LEU A 143 -1.36 16.76 18.95
CA LEU A 143 0.01 16.84 19.42
C LEU A 143 0.08 16.70 20.96
N THR A 144 1.26 16.39 21.48
CA THR A 144 1.51 16.22 22.92
C THR A 144 1.24 17.48 23.76
N ASN A 145 1.25 18.65 23.14
CA ASN A 145 0.90 19.93 23.77
C ASN A 145 -0.61 20.24 23.70
N GLY A 146 -1.43 19.31 23.19
CA GLY A 146 -2.88 19.46 23.04
C GLY A 146 -3.32 20.23 21.78
N GLN A 147 -2.41 20.77 20.99
CA GLN A 147 -2.75 21.39 19.71
C GLN A 147 -3.12 20.32 18.68
N ILE A 148 -3.98 20.70 17.74
CA ILE A 148 -4.31 19.86 16.59
C ILE A 148 -3.46 20.30 15.41
N ALA A 149 -2.77 19.35 14.79
CA ALA A 149 -2.10 19.51 13.51
C ALA A 149 -3.03 18.97 12.41
N PRO A 150 -3.71 19.84 11.64
CA PRO A 150 -4.53 19.40 10.52
C PRO A 150 -3.64 18.75 9.44
N PHE A 151 -4.18 17.71 8.79
CA PHE A 151 -3.56 17.13 7.61
C PHE A 151 -4.02 17.89 6.36
N GLU A 152 -3.23 17.80 5.30
CA GLU A 152 -3.62 18.33 4.01
C GLU A 152 -4.87 17.61 3.50
N PRO A 153 -5.87 18.34 2.94
CA PRO A 153 -7.05 17.73 2.37
C PRO A 153 -6.72 16.80 1.19
N VAL A 154 -7.41 15.68 1.12
CA VAL A 154 -7.31 14.77 -0.04
C VAL A 154 -8.15 15.31 -1.22
N PRO A 155 -7.84 14.94 -2.49
CA PRO A 155 -8.64 15.32 -3.65
C PRO A 155 -10.09 14.83 -3.52
N SER A 156 -11.05 15.71 -3.81
CA SER A 156 -12.48 15.35 -3.74
C SER A 156 -12.89 14.39 -4.86
N PRO A 157 -14.00 13.64 -4.72
CA PRO A 157 -14.54 12.80 -5.80
C PRO A 157 -14.73 13.55 -7.12
N ASP A 158 -15.19 14.81 -7.08
CA ASP A 158 -15.39 15.63 -8.27
C ASP A 158 -14.04 16.00 -8.93
N ALA A 159 -13.01 16.30 -8.12
CA ALA A 159 -11.68 16.57 -8.63
C ALA A 159 -11.07 15.33 -9.30
N LEU A 160 -11.28 14.14 -8.73
CA LEU A 160 -10.86 12.86 -9.33
C LEU A 160 -11.59 12.61 -10.66
N ALA A 161 -12.91 12.78 -10.69
CA ALA A 161 -13.71 12.61 -11.90
C ALA A 161 -13.29 13.58 -13.01
N ALA A 162 -12.95 14.85 -12.68
CA ALA A 162 -12.46 15.84 -13.62
C ALA A 162 -11.11 15.46 -14.28
N ARG A 163 -10.35 14.50 -13.69
CA ARG A 163 -9.11 13.95 -14.25
C ARG A 163 -9.28 12.58 -14.88
N GLY A 164 -10.52 12.17 -15.16
CA GLY A 164 -10.84 10.92 -15.84
C GLY A 164 -10.94 9.71 -14.90
N ALA A 165 -11.10 9.91 -13.59
CA ALA A 165 -11.45 8.81 -12.71
C ALA A 165 -12.94 8.44 -12.87
N GLN A 166 -13.22 7.17 -13.15
CA GLN A 166 -14.51 6.58 -12.84
C GLN A 166 -14.54 6.29 -11.34
N VAL A 167 -15.05 7.22 -10.55
CA VAL A 167 -15.02 7.14 -9.09
C VAL A 167 -15.96 6.04 -8.59
N VAL A 168 -15.40 4.96 -8.03
CA VAL A 168 -16.14 3.87 -7.40
C VAL A 168 -16.07 4.06 -5.88
N ASN A 169 -16.98 4.90 -5.37
CA ASN A 169 -17.05 5.29 -3.96
C ASN A 169 -17.96 4.33 -3.19
N ARG A 170 -17.39 3.23 -2.64
CA ARG A 170 -18.16 2.14 -1.99
C ARG A 170 -17.33 1.51 -0.86
N GLU A 171 -18.02 0.99 0.15
CA GLU A 171 -17.42 0.37 1.35
C GLU A 171 -17.22 -1.15 1.23
N ASP A 172 -18.01 -1.81 0.37
CA ASP A 172 -18.01 -3.27 0.25
C ASP A 172 -16.76 -3.84 -0.42
N ALA A 173 -16.42 -5.05 -0.02
CA ALA A 173 -15.37 -5.83 -0.65
C ALA A 173 -15.69 -6.18 -2.11
N ARG A 174 -14.67 -6.23 -2.96
CA ARG A 174 -14.87 -6.54 -4.39
C ARG A 174 -13.64 -7.09 -5.08
N LEU A 175 -13.88 -7.79 -6.17
CA LEU A 175 -12.82 -8.19 -7.10
C LEU A 175 -12.60 -7.08 -8.14
N LEU A 176 -11.34 -6.88 -8.51
CA LEU A 176 -10.89 -5.94 -9.53
C LEU A 176 -10.18 -6.70 -10.64
N LEU A 177 -10.19 -6.12 -11.86
CA LEU A 177 -9.37 -6.57 -12.98
C LEU A 177 -9.55 -8.09 -13.24
N ASP A 178 -10.74 -8.45 -13.66
CA ASP A 178 -11.14 -9.83 -13.99
C ASP A 178 -10.96 -10.83 -12.82
N GLY A 179 -11.00 -10.33 -11.59
CA GLY A 179 -10.93 -11.16 -10.40
C GLY A 179 -9.52 -11.48 -9.90
N HIS A 180 -8.48 -10.87 -10.47
CA HIS A 180 -7.09 -11.12 -10.06
C HIS A 180 -6.63 -10.32 -8.84
N PHE A 181 -7.36 -9.26 -8.49
CA PHE A 181 -7.11 -8.47 -7.28
C PHE A 181 -8.38 -8.43 -6.43
N TYR A 182 -8.20 -8.61 -5.14
CA TYR A 182 -9.26 -8.40 -4.15
C TYR A 182 -9.00 -7.10 -3.41
N LEU A 183 -9.97 -6.21 -3.40
CA LEU A 183 -10.00 -5.04 -2.52
C LEU A 183 -10.95 -5.36 -1.36
N SER A 184 -10.43 -5.26 -0.13
CA SER A 184 -11.21 -5.62 1.06
C SER A 184 -12.36 -4.65 1.31
N GLY A 185 -13.36 -5.13 2.03
CA GLY A 185 -14.30 -4.30 2.76
C GLY A 185 -13.70 -3.79 4.07
N GLU A 186 -14.57 -3.42 5.00
CA GLU A 186 -14.19 -3.07 6.35
C GLU A 186 -13.43 -4.22 7.02
N ILE A 187 -12.32 -3.91 7.67
CA ILE A 187 -11.48 -4.87 8.39
C ILE A 187 -11.94 -4.93 9.84
N ALA A 188 -12.40 -6.10 10.29
CA ALA A 188 -12.85 -6.29 11.67
C ALA A 188 -11.69 -6.09 12.67
N ARG A 189 -11.94 -5.38 13.77
CA ARG A 189 -10.98 -5.11 14.85
C ARG A 189 -11.10 -6.16 15.95
N VAL A 190 -10.62 -7.39 15.69
CA VAL A 190 -10.76 -8.55 16.60
C VAL A 190 -9.59 -8.72 17.57
N SER A 191 -8.41 -8.19 17.23
CA SER A 191 -7.22 -8.23 18.07
C SER A 191 -7.43 -7.46 19.40
N SER A 192 -6.96 -8.04 20.50
CA SER A 192 -7.08 -7.43 21.83
C SER A 192 -6.19 -6.20 22.03
N PHE A 193 -5.11 -6.05 21.25
CA PHE A 193 -4.10 -5.00 21.42
C PHE A 193 -4.05 -3.98 20.28
N GLU A 194 -4.47 -4.31 19.06
CA GLU A 194 -4.50 -3.38 17.92
C GLU A 194 -5.72 -2.46 18.02
N LYS A 195 -5.57 -1.32 18.70
CA LYS A 195 -6.63 -0.36 19.00
C LYS A 195 -6.58 0.91 18.14
N GLY A 196 -5.80 0.87 17.06
CA GLY A 196 -5.63 1.98 16.14
C GLY A 196 -4.73 3.09 16.70
N ARG A 197 -4.95 4.32 16.23
CA ARG A 197 -4.12 5.50 16.50
C ARG A 197 -4.83 6.49 17.43
N PRO A 198 -4.51 6.55 18.72
CA PRO A 198 -5.30 7.29 19.72
C PRO A 198 -5.27 8.81 19.55
N ASP A 199 -4.27 9.37 18.86
CA ASP A 199 -4.11 10.79 18.59
C ASP A 199 -4.77 11.24 17.26
N HIS A 200 -5.40 10.32 16.53
CA HIS A 200 -6.01 10.61 15.24
C HIS A 200 -7.40 11.25 15.41
N LEU A 201 -7.64 12.29 14.63
CA LEU A 201 -8.86 13.08 14.63
C LEU A 201 -9.43 13.20 13.22
N CYS A 202 -10.76 13.31 13.14
CA CYS A 202 -11.45 13.65 11.89
C CYS A 202 -12.56 14.67 12.13
N ARG A 203 -13.03 15.28 11.04
CA ARG A 203 -14.24 16.09 10.97
C ARG A 203 -14.83 16.06 9.56
N ALA A 204 -16.12 16.33 9.43
CA ALA A 204 -16.79 16.31 8.12
C ALA A 204 -16.44 17.54 7.26
N SER A 205 -16.23 18.71 7.89
CA SER A 205 -15.84 19.95 7.21
C SER A 205 -15.09 20.88 8.15
N ALA A 206 -14.50 21.94 7.60
CA ALA A 206 -13.77 22.96 8.36
C ALA A 206 -14.63 23.66 9.46
N ASN A 207 -15.95 23.63 9.33
CA ASN A 207 -16.87 24.24 10.30
C ASN A 207 -17.28 23.28 11.43
N ASP A 208 -16.96 22.00 11.30
CA ASP A 208 -17.33 20.98 12.28
C ASP A 208 -16.23 20.83 13.37
N PRO A 209 -16.61 20.45 14.59
CA PRO A 209 -15.64 20.15 15.64
C PRO A 209 -14.82 18.90 15.27
N TRP A 210 -13.56 18.87 15.71
CA TRP A 210 -12.76 17.68 15.64
C TRP A 210 -13.30 16.59 16.58
N ALA A 211 -13.38 15.37 16.08
CA ALA A 211 -13.77 14.17 16.81
C ALA A 211 -12.63 13.13 16.75
N LEU A 212 -12.55 12.29 17.79
CA LEU A 212 -11.60 11.17 17.80
C LEU A 212 -11.97 10.15 16.71
N ASP A 213 -10.97 9.74 15.93
CA ASP A 213 -11.08 8.72 14.88
C ASP A 213 -9.90 7.74 14.96
N PRO A 214 -9.72 7.05 16.11
CA PRO A 214 -8.55 6.21 16.31
C PRO A 214 -8.52 4.98 15.40
N LEU A 215 -9.67 4.51 14.94
CA LEU A 215 -9.78 3.24 14.20
C LEU A 215 -9.58 3.36 12.69
N ILE A 216 -9.74 4.58 12.13
CA ILE A 216 -9.56 4.82 10.68
C ILE A 216 -10.27 3.72 9.85
N MET A 217 -11.61 3.66 10.02
CA MET A 217 -12.46 2.57 9.52
C MET A 217 -12.53 2.47 7.98
N ASP A 218 -12.04 3.49 7.27
CA ASP A 218 -11.94 3.51 5.81
C ASP A 218 -10.74 2.72 5.27
N GLU A 219 -9.85 2.21 6.12
CA GLU A 219 -8.70 1.44 5.64
C GLU A 219 -9.11 0.13 4.95
N ARG A 220 -8.46 -0.13 3.82
CA ARG A 220 -8.62 -1.32 2.97
C ARG A 220 -7.25 -1.90 2.61
N TYR A 221 -7.22 -3.20 2.39
CA TYR A 221 -6.05 -3.89 1.82
C TYR A 221 -6.39 -4.48 0.45
N VAL A 222 -5.36 -4.74 -0.33
CA VAL A 222 -5.44 -5.52 -1.56
C VAL A 222 -4.85 -6.91 -1.32
N ALA A 223 -5.41 -7.94 -1.94
CA ALA A 223 -4.83 -9.28 -1.93
C ALA A 223 -4.77 -9.87 -3.33
N VAL A 224 -3.72 -10.68 -3.57
CA VAL A 224 -3.48 -11.41 -4.82
C VAL A 224 -3.14 -12.86 -4.48
N ASN A 225 -3.76 -13.82 -5.17
CA ASN A 225 -3.43 -15.24 -5.06
C ASN A 225 -2.40 -15.60 -6.13
N VAL A 226 -1.17 -15.89 -5.72
CA VAL A 226 -0.11 -16.34 -6.64
C VAL A 226 -0.11 -17.87 -6.70
N ARG A 227 -0.23 -18.42 -7.91
CA ARG A 227 -0.33 -19.86 -8.15
C ARG A 227 0.81 -20.63 -7.48
N ASN A 228 0.49 -21.71 -6.79
CA ASN A 228 1.43 -22.56 -6.04
C ASN A 228 2.17 -21.88 -4.86
N LYS A 229 1.89 -20.62 -4.57
CA LYS A 229 2.41 -19.93 -3.39
C LYS A 229 1.30 -19.64 -2.38
N GLY A 230 0.24 -18.99 -2.82
CA GLY A 230 -0.87 -18.57 -1.96
C GLY A 230 -1.09 -17.05 -1.98
N LEU A 231 -1.73 -16.56 -0.94
CA LEU A 231 -2.19 -15.18 -0.82
C LEU A 231 -1.08 -14.24 -0.37
N ILE A 232 -0.84 -13.18 -1.14
CA ILE A 232 -0.04 -12.03 -0.72
C ILE A 232 -1.00 -10.89 -0.41
N VAL A 233 -0.89 -10.34 0.80
CA VAL A 233 -1.72 -9.24 1.30
C VAL A 233 -0.92 -7.94 1.28
N PHE A 234 -1.47 -6.90 0.66
CA PHE A 234 -0.88 -5.56 0.54
C PHE A 234 -1.65 -4.59 1.42
N SER A 235 -1.04 -4.15 2.52
CA SER A 235 -1.62 -3.20 3.47
C SER A 235 -0.73 -1.97 3.56
N ALA A 236 -1.23 -0.80 3.14
CA ALA A 236 -0.36 0.37 2.99
C ALA A 236 0.14 0.91 4.33
N CYS A 237 -0.73 0.97 5.35
CA CYS A 237 -0.38 1.45 6.70
C CYS A 237 -0.72 0.47 7.82
N SER A 238 -1.70 -0.41 7.64
CA SER A 238 -2.23 -1.30 8.68
C SER A 238 -2.72 -0.54 9.93
N HIS A 239 -3.48 0.54 9.74
CA HIS A 239 -4.15 1.24 10.85
C HIS A 239 -5.15 0.33 11.57
N ALA A 240 -5.71 -0.63 10.83
CA ALA A 240 -6.52 -1.70 11.40
C ALA A 240 -5.73 -2.60 12.38
N GLY A 241 -4.39 -2.57 12.27
CA GLY A 241 -3.49 -3.56 12.83
C GLY A 241 -3.21 -4.69 11.84
N VAL A 242 -1.92 -5.03 11.66
CA VAL A 242 -1.53 -6.07 10.69
C VAL A 242 -2.08 -7.44 11.06
N VAL A 243 -2.24 -7.75 12.34
CA VAL A 243 -2.84 -9.02 12.79
C VAL A 243 -4.32 -9.08 12.44
N ASN A 244 -5.06 -7.98 12.62
CA ASN A 244 -6.46 -7.88 12.16
C ASN A 244 -6.56 -8.01 10.64
N VAL A 245 -5.67 -7.38 9.87
CA VAL A 245 -5.61 -7.51 8.40
C VAL A 245 -5.41 -8.96 7.99
N MET A 246 -4.42 -9.64 8.59
CA MET A 246 -4.09 -11.03 8.24
C MET A 246 -5.19 -12.00 8.67
N THR A 247 -5.81 -11.77 9.84
CA THR A 247 -6.96 -12.56 10.31
C THR A 247 -8.13 -12.45 9.35
N HIS A 248 -8.48 -11.22 8.95
CA HIS A 248 -9.56 -10.98 7.98
C HIS A 248 -9.25 -11.63 6.62
N ALA A 249 -8.00 -11.57 6.14
CA ALA A 249 -7.61 -12.23 4.90
C ALA A 249 -7.73 -13.76 4.97
N CYS A 250 -7.34 -14.39 6.10
CA CYS A 250 -7.56 -15.82 6.36
C CYS A 250 -9.04 -16.21 6.34
N GLU A 251 -9.89 -15.41 6.95
CA GLU A 251 -11.34 -15.69 7.00
C GLU A 251 -11.98 -15.57 5.62
N MET A 252 -11.55 -14.59 4.82
CA MET A 252 -12.07 -14.38 3.46
C MET A 252 -11.62 -15.44 2.47
N PHE A 253 -10.44 -16.03 2.65
CA PHE A 253 -9.81 -16.99 1.74
C PHE A 253 -9.29 -18.22 2.47
N SER A 254 -10.16 -18.88 3.25
CA SER A 254 -9.80 -20.02 4.10
C SER A 254 -9.14 -21.18 3.36
N ASP A 255 -9.41 -21.34 2.07
CA ASP A 255 -8.88 -22.41 1.22
C ASP A 255 -7.56 -22.03 0.52
N VAL A 256 -7.09 -20.79 0.68
CA VAL A 256 -5.84 -20.30 0.09
C VAL A 256 -4.82 -20.03 1.20
N PRO A 257 -3.67 -20.71 1.22
CA PRO A 257 -2.67 -20.47 2.25
C PRO A 257 -2.15 -19.03 2.17
N LEU A 258 -1.91 -18.40 3.32
CA LEU A 258 -1.20 -17.13 3.37
C LEU A 258 0.27 -17.36 2.98
N TYR A 259 0.75 -16.59 2.02
CA TYR A 259 2.14 -16.61 1.62
C TYR A 259 2.93 -15.43 2.19
N GLY A 260 2.38 -14.23 2.13
CA GLY A 260 3.10 -13.06 2.61
C GLY A 260 2.24 -11.83 2.88
N VAL A 261 2.88 -10.85 3.53
CA VAL A 261 2.35 -9.51 3.74
C VAL A 261 3.35 -8.47 3.27
N PHE A 262 2.86 -7.47 2.53
CA PHE A 262 3.64 -6.36 2.02
C PHE A 262 3.03 -5.05 2.49
N GLY A 263 3.82 -4.17 3.08
CA GLY A 263 3.42 -2.80 3.35
C GLY A 263 3.85 -2.25 4.69
N GLY A 264 3.19 -1.17 5.09
CA GLY A 264 3.39 -0.51 6.38
C GLY A 264 2.64 -1.24 7.49
N LEU A 265 3.32 -1.51 8.59
CA LEU A 265 2.74 -2.19 9.75
C LEU A 265 2.36 -1.23 10.88
N HIS A 266 2.52 0.07 10.65
CA HIS A 266 2.21 1.17 11.58
C HIS A 266 2.78 0.97 13.00
N LEU A 267 4.03 0.49 13.09
CA LEU A 267 4.70 0.18 14.36
C LEU A 267 5.78 1.20 14.75
N SER A 268 5.77 2.38 14.13
CA SER A 268 6.70 3.46 14.46
C SER A 268 6.06 4.54 15.35
N GLY A 269 6.90 5.16 16.18
CA GLY A 269 6.48 6.13 17.19
C GLY A 269 6.23 5.51 18.56
N ALA A 270 6.43 6.29 19.62
CA ALA A 270 6.53 5.79 20.99
C ALA A 270 5.32 4.95 21.46
N ALA A 271 4.11 5.30 21.04
CA ALA A 271 2.90 4.56 21.37
C ALA A 271 2.83 3.23 20.61
N MET A 272 3.11 3.24 19.31
CA MET A 272 2.97 2.07 18.45
C MET A 272 4.13 1.07 18.64
N GLU A 273 5.33 1.55 18.95
CA GLU A 273 6.48 0.68 19.22
C GLU A 273 6.26 -0.27 20.42
N GLN A 274 5.37 0.08 21.34
CA GLN A 274 4.99 -0.81 22.46
C GLN A 274 4.22 -2.04 22.00
N LEU A 275 3.60 -2.00 20.82
CA LEU A 275 2.85 -3.12 20.25
C LEU A 275 3.74 -4.12 19.50
N ILE A 276 5.02 -3.80 19.26
CA ILE A 276 5.93 -4.65 18.49
C ILE A 276 5.99 -6.09 19.04
N PRO A 277 6.19 -6.33 20.37
CA PRO A 277 6.27 -7.69 20.88
C PRO A 277 5.00 -8.52 20.63
N ASP A 278 3.84 -7.94 20.91
CA ASP A 278 2.54 -8.60 20.71
C ASP A 278 2.27 -8.86 19.23
N THR A 279 2.57 -7.89 18.37
CA THR A 279 2.43 -8.06 16.91
C THR A 279 3.30 -9.21 16.40
N ILE A 280 4.58 -9.27 16.81
CA ILE A 280 5.50 -10.35 16.43
C ILE A 280 4.95 -11.72 16.86
N GLU A 281 4.51 -11.84 18.12
CA GLU A 281 3.97 -13.12 18.62
C GLU A 281 2.71 -13.56 17.85
N HIS A 282 1.82 -12.63 17.50
CA HIS A 282 0.59 -12.94 16.80
C HIS A 282 0.77 -13.11 15.28
N LEU A 283 1.90 -12.68 14.71
CA LEU A 283 2.23 -12.97 13.31
C LEU A 283 2.76 -14.40 13.11
N LYS A 284 3.40 -15.02 14.14
CA LYS A 284 3.97 -16.39 14.03
C LYS A 284 2.98 -17.44 13.55
N PRO A 285 1.74 -17.50 14.08
CA PRO A 285 0.77 -18.55 13.69
C PRO A 285 0.36 -18.50 12.21
N PHE A 286 0.51 -17.38 11.53
CA PHE A 286 0.17 -17.30 10.09
C PHE A 286 1.14 -18.04 9.18
N GLY A 287 2.33 -18.41 9.67
CA GLY A 287 3.30 -19.20 8.92
C GLY A 287 3.81 -18.52 7.64
N LEU A 288 3.88 -17.20 7.65
CA LEU A 288 4.25 -16.39 6.48
C LEU A 288 5.63 -16.77 5.94
N GLN A 289 5.71 -16.92 4.63
CA GLN A 289 6.95 -17.19 3.92
C GLN A 289 7.66 -15.89 3.50
N GLN A 290 6.91 -14.78 3.41
CA GLN A 290 7.45 -13.46 3.09
C GLN A 290 6.78 -12.38 3.94
N ILE A 291 7.60 -11.53 4.56
CA ILE A 291 7.19 -10.30 5.23
C ILE A 291 8.01 -9.18 4.59
N MET A 292 7.34 -8.25 3.93
CA MET A 292 7.96 -7.15 3.20
C MET A 292 7.57 -5.82 3.86
N PRO A 293 8.23 -5.48 5.00
CA PRO A 293 7.92 -4.26 5.74
C PRO A 293 8.35 -3.03 4.95
N ALA A 294 7.47 -2.03 4.93
CA ALA A 294 7.60 -0.78 4.18
C ALA A 294 7.14 0.40 5.04
N HIS A 295 7.28 1.60 4.53
CA HIS A 295 6.64 2.85 4.95
C HIS A 295 6.65 3.07 6.47
N CYS A 296 5.48 2.99 7.14
CA CYS A 296 5.28 3.31 8.55
C CYS A 296 5.66 2.17 9.53
N THR A 297 6.32 1.10 9.07
CA THR A 297 6.75 0.00 9.93
C THR A 297 7.77 0.45 10.97
N GLY A 298 8.75 1.25 10.57
CA GLY A 298 9.80 1.75 11.45
C GLY A 298 10.93 0.73 11.71
N TRP A 299 12.14 1.26 11.99
CA TRP A 299 13.36 0.45 12.10
C TRP A 299 13.38 -0.51 13.30
N ARG A 300 12.70 -0.16 14.42
CA ARG A 300 12.62 -1.05 15.59
C ARG A 300 11.79 -2.29 15.30
N ALA A 301 10.65 -2.11 14.63
CA ALA A 301 9.82 -3.21 14.20
C ALA A 301 10.53 -4.06 13.13
N LEU A 302 11.22 -3.44 12.18
CA LEU A 302 12.04 -4.15 11.19
C LEU A 302 13.10 -5.03 11.86
N TYR A 303 13.82 -4.49 12.86
CA TYR A 303 14.80 -5.26 13.62
C TYR A 303 14.17 -6.46 14.35
N ALA A 304 13.01 -6.26 14.99
CA ALA A 304 12.28 -7.33 15.68
C ALA A 304 11.79 -8.43 14.70
N LEU A 305 11.28 -8.03 13.53
CA LEU A 305 10.87 -8.96 12.47
C LEU A 305 12.06 -9.80 11.98
N LEU A 306 13.18 -9.15 11.63
CA LEU A 306 14.41 -9.83 11.18
C LEU A 306 14.95 -10.78 12.25
N SER A 307 14.98 -10.35 13.51
CA SER A 307 15.47 -11.17 14.63
C SER A 307 14.60 -12.41 14.89
N THR A 308 13.31 -12.34 14.58
CA THR A 308 12.35 -13.42 14.87
C THR A 308 12.14 -14.35 13.69
N PHE A 309 11.96 -13.80 12.48
CA PHE A 309 11.60 -14.59 11.29
C PHE A 309 12.80 -14.86 10.38
N GLY A 310 13.90 -14.12 10.55
CA GLY A 310 15.11 -14.28 9.73
C GLY A 310 15.05 -13.63 8.35
N GLU A 311 16.22 -13.49 7.73
CA GLU A 311 16.40 -12.82 6.43
C GLU A 311 15.79 -13.60 5.25
N SER A 312 15.53 -14.90 5.41
CA SER A 312 14.84 -15.69 4.38
C SER A 312 13.35 -15.37 4.26
N VAL A 313 12.76 -14.83 5.33
CA VAL A 313 11.33 -14.47 5.41
C VAL A 313 11.14 -12.95 5.32
N VAL A 314 12.01 -12.16 5.93
CA VAL A 314 11.87 -10.70 6.00
C VAL A 314 12.74 -10.03 4.96
N THR A 315 12.10 -9.33 4.03
CA THR A 315 12.78 -8.53 2.99
C THR A 315 12.26 -7.11 3.04
N PRO A 316 13.03 -6.14 3.58
CA PRO A 316 12.61 -4.74 3.62
C PRO A 316 12.38 -4.16 2.23
N SER A 317 11.30 -3.39 2.09
CA SER A 317 10.99 -2.62 0.89
C SER A 317 11.89 -1.37 0.83
N ALA A 318 12.09 -0.88 -0.40
CA ALA A 318 12.70 0.41 -0.68
C ALA A 318 12.17 0.94 -2.01
N VAL A 319 12.11 2.26 -2.17
CA VAL A 319 11.72 2.87 -3.44
C VAL A 319 12.62 2.39 -4.58
N GLY A 320 12.04 2.13 -5.73
CA GLY A 320 12.77 1.64 -6.90
C GLY A 320 12.99 0.13 -6.95
N SER A 321 12.68 -0.60 -5.87
CA SER A 321 12.76 -2.07 -5.87
C SER A 321 11.59 -2.68 -6.67
N ARG A 322 11.86 -3.82 -7.31
CA ARG A 322 10.85 -4.65 -7.99
C ARG A 322 10.83 -6.03 -7.36
N PHE A 323 9.67 -6.44 -6.85
CA PHE A 323 9.43 -7.79 -6.33
C PHE A 323 8.71 -8.63 -7.38
N THR A 324 9.14 -9.88 -7.57
CA THR A 324 8.53 -10.80 -8.55
C THR A 324 8.21 -12.14 -7.88
N PHE A 325 6.97 -12.58 -8.03
CA PHE A 325 6.47 -13.84 -7.46
C PHE A 325 5.89 -14.71 -8.58
N HIS A 326 6.37 -15.97 -8.69
CA HIS A 326 5.93 -16.96 -9.68
C HIS A 326 5.40 -18.21 -9.03
#